data_2cb04a35694788b64fe10a83b09e9327
#
_entry.id   2cb04a35694788b64fe10a83b09e9327
#
_cell.length_a   1.000
_cell.length_b   1.000
_cell.length_c   1.000
_cell.angle_alpha   90.00
_cell.angle_beta   90.00
_cell.angle_gamma   90.00
#
_symmetry.space_group_name_H-M   'P 1'
#
loop_
_entity.id
_entity.type
_entity.pdbx_description
1 polymer ?
#
loop_
_entity_poly.entity_id
_entity_poly.type
_entity_poly.pdbx_seq_one_letter_code
_entity_poly.pdbx_strand_id
1 'polypeptide(L)'
;DIATDSDFAPWREATLERGARSLVCIPLVYDDATYGVLTVYADHPQSNEDERNQKVLSELGDTIAHTINARETRATLQTDSVVELTLRFEDADTPLCRLARETECTIDYQGFVPRSNGKADVFFIARGISSAELQATTAQHLVFDDLDCLTEGADGSLFRARVSDSPLAARVTDDGAVVRSITIDAGVATAALDVSHTAAVREFLDRLRQWNPNFELRARQSRERPLKTRQTFVTALE
;
A
#
# COMPACT_ATOMS: atom_id res chain seq x y z
N ASP A 1 9.47 -7.60 26.92
CA ASP A 1 9.70 -6.16 27.09
C ASP A 1 10.68 -5.68 25.99
N ILE A 2 10.25 -4.71 25.19
CA ILE A 2 11.02 -4.15 24.06
C ILE A 2 12.37 -3.57 24.52
N ALA A 3 12.43 -3.03 25.74
CA ALA A 3 13.64 -2.40 26.27
C ALA A 3 14.78 -3.41 26.54
N THR A 4 14.45 -4.65 26.85
CA THR A 4 15.40 -5.70 27.32
C THR A 4 15.59 -6.85 26.33
N ASP A 5 14.73 -6.98 25.32
CA ASP A 5 14.77 -8.06 24.33
C ASP A 5 15.88 -7.82 23.29
N SER A 6 16.85 -8.75 23.20
CA SER A 6 17.98 -8.67 22.29
C SER A 6 17.56 -8.76 20.82
N ASP A 7 16.52 -9.54 20.52
CA ASP A 7 16.08 -9.80 19.16
C ASP A 7 15.34 -8.60 18.56
N PHE A 8 14.93 -7.65 19.41
CA PHE A 8 14.25 -6.42 19.00
C PHE A 8 15.18 -5.23 18.78
N ALA A 9 16.50 -5.44 18.83
CA ALA A 9 17.49 -4.36 18.76
C ALA A 9 17.35 -3.39 17.57
N PRO A 10 17.09 -3.83 16.32
CA PRO A 10 17.00 -2.94 15.16
C PRO A 10 15.84 -1.94 15.20
N TRP A 11 14.76 -2.25 15.94
CA TRP A 11 13.51 -1.48 15.95
C TRP A 11 13.24 -0.78 17.28
N ARG A 12 14.11 -1.05 18.29
CA ARG A 12 13.90 -0.65 19.68
C ARG A 12 13.73 0.85 19.85
N GLU A 13 14.68 1.63 19.34
CA GLU A 13 14.71 3.07 19.53
C GLU A 13 13.43 3.73 18.97
N ALA A 14 13.13 3.47 17.72
CA ALA A 14 11.93 4.02 17.05
C ALA A 14 10.61 3.58 17.71
N THR A 15 10.57 2.41 18.34
CA THR A 15 9.37 1.90 19.01
C THR A 15 9.21 2.52 20.41
N LEU A 16 10.30 2.66 21.15
CA LEU A 16 10.31 3.33 22.46
C LEU A 16 10.00 4.83 22.34
N GLU A 17 10.48 5.51 21.32
CA GLU A 17 10.16 6.91 21.03
C GLU A 17 8.66 7.12 20.78
N ARG A 18 7.96 6.11 20.24
CA ARG A 18 6.50 6.11 20.06
C ARG A 18 5.73 5.76 21.33
N GLY A 19 6.41 5.56 22.44
CA GLY A 19 5.82 5.27 23.75
C GLY A 19 5.46 3.81 23.98
N ALA A 20 5.74 2.90 23.05
CA ALA A 20 5.48 1.48 23.24
C ALA A 20 6.52 0.83 24.16
N ARG A 21 6.06 -0.01 25.08
CA ARG A 21 6.88 -0.74 26.06
C ARG A 21 6.88 -2.24 25.87
N SER A 22 5.79 -2.77 25.32
CA SER A 22 5.68 -4.18 24.96
C SER A 22 4.97 -4.36 23.62
N LEU A 23 5.14 -5.51 23.00
CA LEU A 23 4.42 -5.90 21.81
C LEU A 23 4.07 -7.39 21.86
N VAL A 24 2.99 -7.73 21.18
CA VAL A 24 2.56 -9.10 20.89
C VAL A 24 2.37 -9.24 19.40
N CYS A 25 3.00 -10.25 18.80
CA CYS A 25 2.84 -10.63 17.41
C CYS A 25 1.98 -11.89 17.32
N ILE A 26 0.89 -11.83 16.61
CA ILE A 26 -0.05 -12.92 16.43
C ILE A 26 -0.08 -13.28 14.95
N PRO A 27 0.34 -14.48 14.54
CA PRO A 27 0.25 -14.90 13.16
C PRO A 27 -1.22 -15.06 12.75
N LEU A 28 -1.57 -14.53 11.58
CA LEU A 28 -2.88 -14.68 10.96
C LEU A 28 -2.83 -15.94 10.10
N VAL A 29 -3.17 -17.09 10.69
CA VAL A 29 -3.11 -18.41 10.04
C VAL A 29 -4.51 -19.00 9.99
N TYR A 30 -4.87 -19.54 8.82
CA TYR A 30 -6.08 -20.33 8.65
C TYR A 30 -5.75 -21.57 7.82
N ASP A 31 -6.04 -22.75 8.37
CA ASP A 31 -5.60 -24.02 7.82
C ASP A 31 -4.06 -23.98 7.64
N ASP A 32 -3.52 -24.30 6.47
CA ASP A 32 -2.07 -24.21 6.20
C ASP A 32 -1.64 -22.87 5.57
N ALA A 33 -2.52 -21.86 5.49
CA ALA A 33 -2.23 -20.58 4.86
C ALA A 33 -1.92 -19.51 5.91
N THR A 34 -0.76 -18.83 5.76
CA THR A 34 -0.40 -17.66 6.53
C THR A 34 -0.75 -16.39 5.75
N TYR A 35 -1.62 -15.55 6.32
CA TYR A 35 -2.11 -14.30 5.73
C TYR A 35 -1.31 -13.08 6.18
N GLY A 36 -0.55 -13.21 7.25
CA GLY A 36 0.25 -12.11 7.78
C GLY A 36 0.45 -12.21 9.28
N VAL A 37 0.74 -11.08 9.91
CA VAL A 37 0.95 -10.95 11.37
C VAL A 37 0.19 -9.74 11.88
N LEU A 38 -0.58 -9.93 12.95
CA LEU A 38 -1.16 -8.86 13.75
C LEU A 38 -0.18 -8.48 14.85
N THR A 39 0.31 -7.24 14.87
CA THR A 39 1.18 -6.73 15.91
C THR A 39 0.43 -5.71 16.76
N VAL A 40 0.35 -5.96 18.05
CA VAL A 40 -0.28 -5.07 19.04
C VAL A 40 0.80 -4.53 19.96
N TYR A 41 0.86 -3.20 20.09
CA TYR A 41 1.80 -2.49 20.96
C TYR A 41 1.08 -2.01 22.22
N ALA A 42 1.74 -2.07 23.36
CA ALA A 42 1.26 -1.50 24.60
C ALA A 42 2.27 -0.53 25.21
N ASP A 43 1.80 0.45 25.95
CA ASP A 43 2.59 1.50 26.62
C ASP A 43 3.12 1.08 28.00
N HIS A 44 2.85 -0.15 28.42
CA HIS A 44 3.29 -0.74 29.68
C HIS A 44 4.07 -2.04 29.44
N PRO A 45 4.98 -2.43 30.34
CA PRO A 45 5.65 -3.72 30.29
C PRO A 45 4.64 -4.87 30.41
N GLN A 46 4.97 -6.01 29.83
CA GLN A 46 4.14 -7.20 29.87
C GLN A 46 3.91 -7.67 31.33
N SER A 47 2.65 -7.97 31.66
CA SER A 47 2.20 -8.42 32.99
C SER A 47 1.47 -9.76 32.89
N ASN A 48 1.18 -10.40 34.05
CA ASN A 48 0.42 -11.66 34.09
C ASN A 48 -1.02 -11.55 33.58
N GLU A 49 -1.59 -10.34 33.53
CA GLU A 49 -2.90 -10.07 32.87
C GLU A 49 -2.80 -10.17 31.33
N ASP A 50 -1.61 -10.03 30.80
CA ASP A 50 -1.36 -10.10 29.35
C ASP A 50 -1.50 -11.52 28.78
N GLU A 51 -1.35 -12.58 29.59
CA GLU A 51 -1.62 -13.97 29.16
C GLU A 51 -3.09 -14.14 28.75
N ARG A 52 -3.99 -13.49 29.48
CA ARG A 52 -5.42 -13.51 29.18
C ARG A 52 -5.71 -12.69 27.92
N ASN A 53 -5.05 -11.55 27.80
CA ASN A 53 -5.14 -10.68 26.62
C ASN A 53 -4.55 -11.36 25.38
N GLN A 54 -3.44 -12.08 25.50
CA GLN A 54 -2.85 -12.86 24.43
C GLN A 54 -3.81 -13.91 23.88
N LYS A 55 -4.55 -14.60 24.75
CA LYS A 55 -5.55 -15.57 24.32
C LYS A 55 -6.68 -14.91 23.51
N VAL A 56 -7.20 -13.78 23.99
CA VAL A 56 -8.22 -13.00 23.28
C VAL A 56 -7.69 -12.48 21.95
N LEU A 57 -6.44 -11.99 21.92
CA LEU A 57 -5.81 -11.52 20.70
C LEU A 57 -5.55 -12.66 19.70
N SER A 58 -5.21 -13.86 20.19
CA SER A 58 -5.08 -15.06 19.34
C SER A 58 -6.41 -15.43 18.70
N GLU A 59 -7.52 -15.49 19.47
CA GLU A 59 -8.86 -15.74 18.96
C GLU A 59 -9.29 -14.66 17.93
N LEU A 60 -8.90 -13.42 18.17
CA LEU A 60 -9.10 -12.33 17.21
C LEU A 60 -8.28 -12.55 15.92
N GLY A 61 -7.02 -12.98 16.04
CA GLY A 61 -6.16 -13.35 14.91
C GLY A 61 -6.76 -14.45 14.05
N ASP A 62 -7.26 -15.50 14.70
CA ASP A 62 -7.95 -16.62 14.03
C ASP A 62 -9.21 -16.12 13.29
N THR A 63 -10.00 -15.26 13.94
CA THR A 63 -11.20 -14.67 13.34
C THR A 63 -10.87 -13.82 12.13
N ILE A 64 -9.81 -13.01 12.20
CA ILE A 64 -9.32 -12.18 11.08
C ILE A 64 -8.85 -13.09 9.94
N ALA A 65 -8.03 -14.09 10.23
CA ALA A 65 -7.51 -15.03 9.23
C ALA A 65 -8.64 -15.79 8.52
N HIS A 66 -9.63 -16.28 9.29
CA HIS A 66 -10.84 -16.91 8.76
C HIS A 66 -11.63 -15.95 7.84
N THR A 67 -11.78 -14.70 8.26
CA THR A 67 -12.50 -13.68 7.48
C THR A 67 -11.79 -13.36 6.17
N ILE A 68 -10.45 -13.25 6.19
CA ILE A 68 -9.64 -13.04 4.99
C ILE A 68 -9.80 -14.24 4.05
N ASN A 69 -9.67 -15.48 4.58
CA ASN A 69 -9.85 -16.69 3.79
C ASN A 69 -11.25 -16.78 3.17
N ALA A 70 -12.30 -16.49 3.95
CA ALA A 70 -13.69 -16.51 3.46
C ALA A 70 -13.90 -15.46 2.33
N ARG A 71 -13.27 -14.31 2.44
CA ARG A 71 -13.29 -13.26 1.42
C ARG A 71 -12.55 -13.66 0.15
N GLU A 72 -11.37 -14.27 0.29
CA GLU A 72 -10.60 -14.80 -0.83
C GLU A 72 -11.31 -15.96 -1.51
N THR A 73 -11.89 -16.87 -0.74
CA THR A 73 -12.68 -18.02 -1.26
C THR A 73 -13.92 -17.51 -2.01
N ARG A 74 -14.65 -16.53 -1.45
CA ARG A 74 -15.80 -15.91 -2.14
C ARG A 74 -15.38 -15.22 -3.43
N ALA A 75 -14.27 -14.48 -3.42
CA ALA A 75 -13.71 -13.86 -4.62
C ALA A 75 -13.31 -14.91 -5.67
N THR A 76 -12.83 -16.07 -5.24
CA THR A 76 -12.45 -17.18 -6.12
C THR A 76 -13.68 -17.89 -6.71
N LEU A 77 -14.73 -18.07 -5.90
CA LEU A 77 -15.97 -18.74 -6.34
C LEU A 77 -16.86 -17.85 -7.22
N GLN A 78 -16.71 -16.51 -7.12
CA GLN A 78 -17.56 -15.58 -7.86
C GLN A 78 -17.00 -15.14 -9.21
N THR A 79 -15.68 -15.27 -9.48
CA THR A 79 -15.13 -14.92 -10.79
C THR A 79 -13.75 -15.54 -11.04
N ASP A 80 -13.70 -16.45 -11.99
CA ASP A 80 -12.44 -16.95 -12.57
C ASP A 80 -11.76 -15.91 -13.50
N SER A 81 -12.37 -14.75 -13.72
CA SER A 81 -11.85 -13.74 -14.62
C SER A 81 -11.81 -12.36 -13.96
N VAL A 82 -10.70 -11.68 -14.14
CA VAL A 82 -10.53 -10.25 -13.86
C VAL A 82 -10.41 -9.49 -15.17
N VAL A 83 -10.89 -8.26 -15.17
CA VAL A 83 -10.68 -7.36 -16.29
C VAL A 83 -9.56 -6.41 -15.91
N GLU A 84 -8.44 -6.54 -16.60
CA GLU A 84 -7.32 -5.60 -16.52
C GLU A 84 -7.66 -4.37 -17.36
N LEU A 85 -7.58 -3.20 -16.75
CA LEU A 85 -7.77 -1.90 -17.39
C LEU A 85 -6.46 -1.13 -17.35
N THR A 86 -6.04 -0.57 -18.46
CA THR A 86 -4.98 0.44 -18.50
C THR A 86 -5.61 1.80 -18.72
N LEU A 87 -5.51 2.66 -17.72
CA LEU A 87 -6.06 4.01 -17.72
C LEU A 87 -4.93 5.03 -17.79
N ARG A 88 -5.12 6.08 -18.58
CA ARG A 88 -4.22 7.22 -18.67
C ARG A 88 -4.92 8.47 -18.16
N PHE A 89 -4.24 9.22 -17.29
CA PHE A 89 -4.72 10.45 -16.69
C PHE A 89 -3.76 11.59 -17.08
N GLU A 90 -4.19 12.48 -17.96
CA GLU A 90 -3.35 13.59 -18.42
C GLU A 90 -3.34 14.77 -17.47
N ASP A 91 -4.49 15.04 -16.83
CA ASP A 91 -4.69 16.19 -15.95
C ASP A 91 -4.97 15.76 -14.50
N ALA A 92 -4.37 14.65 -14.04
CA ALA A 92 -4.54 14.24 -12.66
C ALA A 92 -3.85 15.27 -11.75
N ASP A 93 -4.64 16.05 -11.01
CA ASP A 93 -4.13 17.00 -10.02
C ASP A 93 -3.86 16.26 -8.71
N THR A 94 -2.88 15.36 -8.72
CA THR A 94 -2.39 14.67 -7.54
C THR A 94 -0.98 15.16 -7.19
N PRO A 95 -0.57 15.08 -5.91
CA PRO A 95 0.77 15.51 -5.50
C PRO A 95 1.90 14.88 -6.31
N LEU A 96 1.82 13.59 -6.62
CA LEU A 96 2.84 12.90 -7.42
C LEU A 96 2.84 13.34 -8.89
N CYS A 97 1.69 13.62 -9.48
CA CYS A 97 1.62 14.12 -10.86
C CYS A 97 2.20 15.54 -10.96
N ARG A 98 1.93 16.39 -9.97
CA ARG A 98 2.55 17.72 -9.88
C ARG A 98 4.06 17.62 -9.75
N LEU A 99 4.55 16.80 -8.84
CA LEU A 99 5.99 16.56 -8.66
C LEU A 99 6.65 16.11 -9.96
N ALA A 100 6.12 15.07 -10.61
CA ALA A 100 6.69 14.54 -11.86
C ALA A 100 6.68 15.57 -12.99
N ARG A 101 5.69 16.46 -13.03
CA ARG A 101 5.61 17.53 -14.02
C ARG A 101 6.64 18.62 -13.78
N GLU A 102 6.87 19.01 -12.52
CA GLU A 102 7.82 20.06 -12.14
C GLU A 102 9.28 19.62 -12.28
N THR A 103 9.53 18.33 -12.06
CA THR A 103 10.89 17.78 -12.07
C THR A 103 11.23 17.02 -13.34
N GLU A 104 10.27 16.84 -14.26
CA GLU A 104 10.40 16.02 -15.48
C GLU A 104 10.90 14.59 -15.20
N CYS A 105 10.70 14.08 -13.99
CA CYS A 105 11.11 12.75 -13.57
C CYS A 105 10.02 11.72 -13.84
N THR A 106 10.42 10.45 -13.87
CA THR A 106 9.49 9.32 -13.88
C THR A 106 9.30 8.80 -12.46
N ILE A 107 8.05 8.61 -12.05
CA ILE A 107 7.67 8.08 -10.74
C ILE A 107 6.98 6.74 -10.91
N ASP A 108 7.51 5.71 -10.23
CA ASP A 108 6.86 4.42 -10.08
C ASP A 108 6.28 4.29 -8.68
N TYR A 109 4.97 4.28 -8.59
CA TYR A 109 4.25 4.11 -7.34
C TYR A 109 4.46 2.69 -6.76
N GLN A 110 4.77 2.61 -5.45
CA GLN A 110 5.03 1.35 -4.75
C GLN A 110 3.92 0.97 -3.76
N GLY A 111 3.19 1.95 -3.24
CA GLY A 111 2.12 1.69 -2.28
C GLY A 111 1.76 2.92 -1.45
N PHE A 112 0.75 2.76 -0.59
CA PHE A 112 0.41 3.77 0.40
C PHE A 112 -0.01 3.13 1.72
N VAL A 113 0.16 3.88 2.81
CA VAL A 113 -0.31 3.51 4.15
C VAL A 113 -1.23 4.62 4.64
N PRO A 114 -2.53 4.34 4.82
CA PRO A 114 -3.46 5.32 5.38
C PRO A 114 -3.11 5.62 6.84
N ARG A 115 -3.33 6.88 7.26
CA ARG A 115 -3.14 7.33 8.64
C ARG A 115 -4.46 7.77 9.26
N SER A 116 -4.53 7.73 10.59
CA SER A 116 -5.75 8.03 11.37
C SER A 116 -6.30 9.45 11.23
N ASN A 117 -5.54 10.38 10.67
CA ASN A 117 -5.91 11.80 10.51
C ASN A 117 -6.34 12.18 9.09
N GLY A 118 -6.72 11.20 8.26
CA GLY A 118 -7.10 11.41 6.86
C GLY A 118 -5.92 11.63 5.91
N LYS A 119 -4.68 11.61 6.41
CA LYS A 119 -3.46 11.65 5.61
C LYS A 119 -3.04 10.26 5.17
N ALA A 120 -2.10 10.17 4.23
CA ALA A 120 -1.48 8.93 3.83
C ALA A 120 0.03 9.11 3.66
N ASP A 121 0.81 8.09 3.98
CA ASP A 121 2.18 7.98 3.54
C ASP A 121 2.20 7.20 2.22
N VAL A 122 2.74 7.81 1.17
CA VAL A 122 2.86 7.24 -0.17
C VAL A 122 4.31 6.89 -0.43
N PHE A 123 4.55 5.70 -0.96
CA PHE A 123 5.87 5.19 -1.31
C PHE A 123 6.01 5.15 -2.83
N PHE A 124 7.13 5.65 -3.33
CA PHE A 124 7.40 5.68 -4.77
C PHE A 124 8.89 5.69 -5.08
N ILE A 125 9.25 5.19 -6.26
CA ILE A 125 10.61 5.30 -6.80
C ILE A 125 10.60 6.45 -7.81
N ALA A 126 11.51 7.41 -7.64
CA ALA A 126 11.76 8.46 -8.63
C ALA A 126 13.01 8.13 -9.46
N ARG A 127 12.90 8.27 -10.79
CA ARG A 127 13.99 8.06 -11.75
C ARG A 127 14.21 9.31 -12.58
N GLY A 128 15.46 9.50 -13.04
CA GLY A 128 15.82 10.63 -13.87
C GLY A 128 16.14 11.93 -13.10
N ILE A 129 16.15 11.84 -11.75
CA ILE A 129 16.44 12.96 -10.84
C ILE A 129 17.26 12.46 -9.64
N SER A 130 18.14 13.29 -9.10
CA SER A 130 18.83 12.97 -7.85
C SER A 130 17.92 13.16 -6.63
N SER A 131 18.20 12.45 -5.54
CA SER A 131 17.44 12.57 -4.28
C SER A 131 17.51 13.99 -3.72
N ALA A 132 18.65 14.63 -3.77
CA ALA A 132 18.85 16.00 -3.27
C ALA A 132 18.06 17.04 -4.08
N GLU A 133 18.01 16.89 -5.41
CA GLU A 133 17.29 17.80 -6.29
C GLU A 133 15.79 17.66 -6.10
N LEU A 134 15.27 16.41 -6.01
CA LEU A 134 13.86 16.16 -5.76
C LEU A 134 13.42 16.74 -4.41
N GLN A 135 14.19 16.56 -3.34
CA GLN A 135 13.91 17.13 -2.03
C GLN A 135 13.94 18.65 -2.06
N ALA A 136 14.90 19.26 -2.76
CA ALA A 136 15.00 20.72 -2.87
C ALA A 136 13.79 21.32 -3.61
N THR A 137 13.35 20.71 -4.71
CA THR A 137 12.18 21.13 -5.47
C THR A 137 10.91 21.02 -4.62
N THR A 138 10.74 19.91 -3.92
CA THR A 138 9.57 19.68 -3.05
C THR A 138 9.48 20.69 -1.91
N ALA A 139 10.61 21.05 -1.30
CA ALA A 139 10.66 22.04 -0.23
C ALA A 139 10.24 23.45 -0.69
N GLN A 140 10.47 23.78 -1.97
CA GLN A 140 10.08 25.06 -2.56
C GLN A 140 8.59 25.15 -2.88
N HIS A 141 7.97 24.04 -3.29
CA HIS A 141 6.61 24.01 -3.83
C HIS A 141 5.55 23.48 -2.84
N LEU A 142 5.94 23.07 -1.63
CA LEU A 142 5.03 22.53 -0.58
C LEU A 142 4.06 21.44 -1.10
N VAL A 143 4.55 20.58 -2.00
CA VAL A 143 3.73 19.53 -2.62
C VAL A 143 3.33 18.46 -1.61
N PHE A 144 4.19 18.25 -0.62
CA PHE A 144 3.97 17.24 0.44
C PHE A 144 4.13 17.88 1.82
N ASP A 145 3.49 17.29 2.82
CA ASP A 145 3.70 17.67 4.23
C ASP A 145 5.09 17.23 4.74
N ASP A 146 5.61 16.14 4.15
CA ASP A 146 6.90 15.53 4.52
C ASP A 146 7.39 14.67 3.36
N LEU A 147 8.71 14.66 3.08
CA LEU A 147 9.35 13.85 2.06
C LEU A 147 10.71 13.32 2.53
N ASP A 148 10.81 12.01 2.67
CA ASP A 148 12.05 11.33 3.05
C ASP A 148 12.56 10.45 1.91
N CYS A 149 13.85 10.53 1.65
CA CYS A 149 14.55 9.51 0.85
C CYS A 149 14.88 8.32 1.76
N LEU A 150 14.31 7.16 1.47
CA LEU A 150 14.52 5.94 2.26
C LEU A 150 15.75 5.17 1.79
N THR A 151 15.97 5.13 0.48
CA THR A 151 17.08 4.40 -0.13
C THR A 151 17.45 5.05 -1.45
N GLU A 152 18.75 5.26 -1.68
CA GLU A 152 19.29 5.69 -2.96
C GLU A 152 19.76 4.47 -3.75
N GLY A 153 19.39 4.39 -5.03
CA GLY A 153 19.76 3.32 -5.93
C GLY A 153 20.22 3.85 -7.29
N ALA A 154 20.97 3.04 -8.03
CA ALA A 154 21.49 3.41 -9.35
C ALA A 154 20.37 3.67 -10.38
N ASP A 155 19.27 2.92 -10.28
CA ASP A 155 18.14 2.99 -11.21
C ASP A 155 16.96 3.83 -10.67
N GLY A 156 17.17 4.58 -9.58
CA GLY A 156 16.16 5.43 -8.95
C GLY A 156 16.19 5.32 -7.44
N SER A 157 15.67 6.34 -6.77
CA SER A 157 15.65 6.43 -5.31
C SER A 157 14.25 6.21 -4.78
N LEU A 158 14.13 5.46 -3.69
CA LEU A 158 12.87 5.18 -3.00
C LEU A 158 12.56 6.32 -2.01
N PHE A 159 11.38 6.87 -2.13
CA PHE A 159 10.89 7.95 -1.27
C PHE A 159 9.62 7.53 -0.52
N ARG A 160 9.46 8.13 0.66
CA ARG A 160 8.21 8.21 1.40
C ARG A 160 7.74 9.68 1.40
N ALA A 161 6.54 9.94 0.94
CA ALA A 161 5.92 11.25 1.01
C ALA A 161 4.64 11.21 1.84
N ARG A 162 4.42 12.22 2.67
CA ARG A 162 3.16 12.40 3.38
C ARG A 162 2.25 13.34 2.59
N VAL A 163 1.04 12.84 2.28
CA VAL A 163 0.03 13.57 1.53
C VAL A 163 -1.22 13.80 2.37
N SER A 164 -1.83 14.98 2.21
CA SER A 164 -3.10 15.32 2.85
C SER A 164 -4.31 14.93 1.99
N ASP A 165 -4.12 14.81 0.68
CA ASP A 165 -5.16 14.38 -0.25
C ASP A 165 -5.10 12.88 -0.49
N SER A 166 -6.25 12.26 -0.77
CA SER A 166 -6.31 10.85 -1.15
C SER A 166 -5.48 10.60 -2.40
N PRO A 167 -4.46 9.72 -2.35
CA PRO A 167 -3.69 9.37 -3.54
C PRO A 167 -4.58 8.68 -4.58
N LEU A 168 -4.20 8.76 -5.86
CA LEU A 168 -4.91 8.12 -6.97
C LEU A 168 -5.20 6.63 -6.67
N ALA A 169 -4.21 5.93 -6.11
CA ALA A 169 -4.33 4.53 -5.73
C ALA A 169 -5.44 4.28 -4.69
N ALA A 170 -5.59 5.14 -3.68
CA ALA A 170 -6.65 5.02 -2.68
C ALA A 170 -8.02 5.17 -3.33
N ARG A 171 -8.21 6.19 -4.16
CA ARG A 171 -9.49 6.45 -4.84
C ARG A 171 -9.92 5.29 -5.73
N VAL A 172 -9.04 4.75 -6.56
CA VAL A 172 -9.38 3.61 -7.43
C VAL A 172 -9.63 2.33 -6.63
N THR A 173 -8.97 2.17 -5.47
CA THR A 173 -9.20 1.03 -4.57
C THR A 173 -10.55 1.14 -3.85
N ASP A 174 -10.92 2.32 -3.39
CA ASP A 174 -12.23 2.58 -2.77
C ASP A 174 -13.37 2.30 -3.76
N ASP A 175 -13.16 2.55 -5.05
CA ASP A 175 -14.09 2.24 -6.14
C ASP A 175 -14.10 0.74 -6.54
N GLY A 176 -13.33 -0.10 -5.87
CA GLY A 176 -13.35 -1.56 -6.03
C GLY A 176 -12.38 -2.13 -7.06
N ALA A 177 -11.38 -1.35 -7.49
CA ALA A 177 -10.29 -1.85 -8.31
C ALA A 177 -9.07 -2.22 -7.46
N VAL A 178 -8.23 -3.12 -7.98
CA VAL A 178 -6.92 -3.46 -7.41
C VAL A 178 -5.84 -2.83 -8.28
N VAL A 179 -5.00 -2.00 -7.67
CA VAL A 179 -3.86 -1.38 -8.37
C VAL A 179 -2.78 -2.42 -8.61
N ARG A 180 -2.39 -2.61 -9.87
CA ARG A 180 -1.23 -3.41 -10.27
C ARG A 180 0.02 -2.57 -10.36
N SER A 181 -0.08 -1.45 -11.05
CA SER A 181 1.00 -0.48 -11.19
C SER A 181 0.43 0.90 -11.48
N ILE A 182 1.15 1.92 -11.04
CA ILE A 182 0.94 3.30 -11.47
C ILE A 182 2.33 3.86 -11.77
N THR A 183 2.52 4.31 -13.01
CA THR A 183 3.71 5.03 -13.45
C THR A 183 3.31 6.43 -13.86
N ILE A 184 4.07 7.42 -13.44
CA ILE A 184 3.82 8.83 -13.76
C ILE A 184 5.06 9.34 -14.50
N ASP A 185 4.84 9.85 -15.71
CA ASP A 185 5.88 10.41 -16.56
C ASP A 185 5.51 11.82 -16.96
N ALA A 186 6.38 12.79 -16.64
CA ALA A 186 6.14 14.22 -16.90
C ALA A 186 4.74 14.71 -16.46
N GLY A 187 4.23 14.15 -15.36
CA GLY A 187 2.92 14.50 -14.79
C GLY A 187 1.71 13.74 -15.36
N VAL A 188 1.92 12.85 -16.32
CA VAL A 188 0.88 11.98 -16.87
C VAL A 188 0.92 10.63 -16.16
N ALA A 189 -0.18 10.25 -15.50
CA ALA A 189 -0.28 8.98 -14.81
C ALA A 189 -0.84 7.88 -15.72
N THR A 190 -0.18 6.73 -15.76
CA THR A 190 -0.69 5.50 -16.38
C THR A 190 -0.88 4.46 -15.28
N ALA A 191 -2.12 3.99 -15.11
CA ALA A 191 -2.49 3.01 -14.09
C ALA A 191 -2.95 1.71 -14.75
N ALA A 192 -2.37 0.58 -14.34
CA ALA A 192 -2.87 -0.76 -14.62
C ALA A 192 -3.66 -1.25 -13.42
N LEU A 193 -4.93 -1.58 -13.62
CA LEU A 193 -5.91 -1.90 -12.59
C LEU A 193 -6.61 -3.22 -12.89
N ASP A 194 -6.87 -4.02 -11.87
CA ASP A 194 -7.74 -5.19 -11.97
C ASP A 194 -9.12 -4.86 -11.40
N VAL A 195 -10.17 -5.13 -12.16
CA VAL A 195 -11.57 -5.03 -11.74
C VAL A 195 -12.22 -6.41 -11.79
N SER A 196 -12.93 -6.80 -10.75
CA SER A 196 -13.32 -8.19 -10.48
C SER A 196 -14.24 -8.86 -11.51
N HIS A 197 -15.00 -8.14 -12.33
CA HIS A 197 -15.82 -8.70 -13.43
C HIS A 197 -16.34 -7.64 -14.40
N THR A 198 -16.78 -8.07 -15.58
CA THR A 198 -17.18 -7.18 -16.67
C THR A 198 -18.32 -6.21 -16.31
N ALA A 199 -19.26 -6.61 -15.48
CA ALA A 199 -20.37 -5.75 -15.04
C ALA A 199 -19.87 -4.60 -14.13
N ALA A 200 -18.93 -4.90 -13.25
CA ALA A 200 -18.33 -3.91 -12.34
C ALA A 200 -17.46 -2.87 -13.08
N VAL A 201 -16.90 -3.22 -14.25
CA VAL A 201 -16.07 -2.30 -15.04
C VAL A 201 -16.83 -1.04 -15.43
N ARG A 202 -18.06 -1.18 -15.89
CA ARG A 202 -18.87 -0.02 -16.32
C ARG A 202 -19.15 0.91 -15.15
N GLU A 203 -19.60 0.35 -14.05
CA GLU A 203 -19.89 1.09 -12.84
C GLU A 203 -18.63 1.77 -12.26
N PHE A 204 -17.51 1.08 -12.27
CA PHE A 204 -16.20 1.62 -11.90
C PHE A 204 -15.80 2.81 -12.77
N LEU A 205 -15.88 2.67 -14.09
CA LEU A 205 -15.54 3.77 -15.02
C LEU A 205 -16.50 4.96 -14.88
N ASP A 206 -17.78 4.73 -14.58
CA ASP A 206 -18.75 5.80 -14.37
C ASP A 206 -18.47 6.57 -13.06
N ARG A 207 -18.06 5.89 -11.97
CA ARG A 207 -17.59 6.54 -10.75
C ARG A 207 -16.30 7.33 -10.97
N LEU A 208 -15.37 6.74 -11.71
CA LEU A 208 -14.10 7.37 -12.04
C LEU A 208 -14.29 8.70 -12.79
N ARG A 209 -15.24 8.77 -13.73
CA ARG A 209 -15.58 10.00 -14.48
C ARG A 209 -16.11 11.12 -13.59
N GLN A 210 -16.68 10.82 -12.45
CA GLN A 210 -17.23 11.84 -11.55
C GLN A 210 -16.13 12.71 -10.92
N TRP A 211 -14.96 12.16 -10.65
CA TRP A 211 -13.86 12.91 -10.03
C TRP A 211 -12.71 13.22 -11.00
N ASN A 212 -12.57 12.48 -12.10
CA ASN A 212 -11.62 12.78 -13.17
C ASN A 212 -12.27 12.45 -14.52
N PRO A 213 -12.96 13.42 -15.15
CA PRO A 213 -13.64 13.20 -16.44
C PRO A 213 -12.67 12.99 -17.61
N ASN A 214 -11.42 13.41 -17.49
CA ASN A 214 -10.43 13.45 -18.58
C ASN A 214 -9.49 12.24 -18.59
N PHE A 215 -9.88 11.09 -18.01
CA PHE A 215 -9.09 9.89 -18.18
C PHE A 215 -9.36 9.20 -19.51
N GLU A 216 -8.36 8.53 -20.05
CA GLU A 216 -8.45 7.73 -21.26
C GLU A 216 -8.29 6.25 -20.94
N LEU A 217 -9.20 5.41 -21.42
CA LEU A 217 -9.07 3.96 -21.39
C LEU A 217 -8.19 3.49 -22.55
N ARG A 218 -6.94 3.13 -22.26
CA ARG A 218 -5.95 2.69 -23.27
C ARG A 218 -6.09 1.22 -23.62
N ALA A 219 -6.35 0.37 -22.64
CA ALA A 219 -6.49 -1.05 -22.86
C ALA A 219 -7.51 -1.66 -21.90
N ARG A 220 -8.18 -2.69 -22.38
CA ARG A 220 -9.07 -3.55 -21.59
C ARG A 220 -8.79 -4.98 -22.01
N GLN A 221 -8.38 -5.81 -21.06
CA GLN A 221 -8.09 -7.20 -21.30
C GLN A 221 -8.75 -8.07 -20.23
N SER A 222 -9.51 -9.08 -20.66
CA SER A 222 -10.01 -10.10 -19.74
C SER A 222 -8.90 -11.13 -19.51
N ARG A 223 -8.58 -11.43 -18.25
CA ARG A 223 -7.62 -12.47 -17.88
C ARG A 223 -8.29 -13.44 -16.93
N GLU A 224 -8.03 -14.72 -17.13
CA GLU A 224 -8.23 -15.70 -16.07
C GLU A 224 -7.23 -15.38 -14.95
N ARG A 225 -7.71 -15.27 -13.71
CA ARG A 225 -6.84 -15.08 -12.57
C ARG A 225 -5.97 -16.33 -12.42
N PRO A 226 -4.64 -16.26 -12.59
CA PRO A 226 -3.83 -17.44 -12.29
C PRO A 226 -4.07 -17.78 -10.81
N LEU A 227 -4.49 -19.00 -10.55
CA LEU A 227 -4.50 -19.56 -9.21
C LEU A 227 -3.10 -19.30 -8.64
N LYS A 228 -2.98 -18.45 -7.62
CA LYS A 228 -1.71 -18.23 -6.92
C LYS A 228 -1.30 -19.57 -6.35
N THR A 229 -0.44 -20.29 -7.06
CA THR A 229 0.19 -21.48 -6.54
C THR A 229 1.00 -21.04 -5.31
N ARG A 230 0.74 -21.66 -4.18
CA ARG A 230 1.23 -21.40 -2.80
C ARG A 230 2.77 -21.37 -2.62
N GLN A 231 3.57 -21.23 -3.66
CA GLN A 231 5.01 -21.51 -3.61
C GLN A 231 5.95 -20.29 -3.56
N THR A 232 5.48 -19.04 -3.48
CA THR A 232 6.37 -17.88 -3.65
C THR A 232 6.80 -17.19 -2.35
N PHE A 233 6.42 -17.68 -1.17
CA PHE A 233 6.75 -17.01 0.11
C PHE A 233 7.73 -17.73 1.04
N VAL A 234 8.38 -18.81 0.61
CA VAL A 234 9.28 -19.61 1.47
C VAL A 234 10.78 -19.27 1.31
N THR A 235 11.17 -18.39 0.39
CA THR A 235 12.60 -18.17 0.07
C THR A 235 13.20 -16.86 0.61
N ALA A 236 12.62 -16.23 1.61
CA ALA A 236 13.14 -14.97 2.15
C ALA A 236 13.53 -15.03 3.64
N LEU A 237 13.77 -16.22 4.20
CA LEU A 237 14.24 -16.40 5.58
C LEU A 237 15.34 -17.48 5.63
N GLU A 238 16.47 -17.24 4.96
CA GLU A 238 17.79 -17.80 5.30
C GLU A 238 18.80 -16.66 5.41
#